data_0589efcf607f7031061b7064cf8795e5
#
_entry.id   0589efcf607f7031061b7064cf8795e5
#
_cell.length_a   1.000
_cell.length_b   1.000
_cell.length_c   1.000
_cell.angle_alpha   90.00
_cell.angle_beta   90.00
_cell.angle_gamma   90.00
#
_symmetry.space_group_name_H-M   'P 1'
#
loop_
_entity.id
_entity.type
_entity.pdbx_description
1 polymer ?
#
loop_
_entity_poly.entity_id
_entity_poly.type
_entity_poly.pdbx_seq_one_letter_code
_entity_poly.pdbx_strand_id
1 'polypeptide(L)'
;VSNIDYEAEPLSRANIRDYATNIRAAIGFDQTPYIPIGDLLEFVLPRVMPDFFWDVWEKQQMGASHGLANPDTNSVILRNDVYVGACNGVGRDRFTVIHEIGHLLLHHKDRLSLRRAVGKPKVYRDPEWQANCFAGEFLVSHKLVNQFHNVLEVWSAFGVSMDAARKQLKEFAKNGIWQK
;
A
#
# COMPACT_ATOMS: atom_id res chain seq x y z
N VAL A 1 -25.04 12.77 5.20
CA VAL A 1 -23.83 13.26 4.51
C VAL A 1 -23.61 12.34 3.31
N SER A 2 -23.84 12.85 2.08
CA SER A 2 -23.61 12.07 0.88
C SER A 2 -22.11 11.78 0.79
N ASN A 3 -21.73 10.50 0.81
CA ASN A 3 -20.37 10.09 0.46
C ASN A 3 -20.10 10.60 -0.98
N ILE A 4 -19.16 11.50 -1.09
CA ILE A 4 -18.70 11.98 -2.39
C ILE A 4 -17.66 10.96 -2.84
N ASP A 5 -18.03 10.15 -3.84
CA ASP A 5 -17.08 9.25 -4.48
C ASP A 5 -16.18 10.07 -5.41
N TYR A 6 -14.88 9.85 -5.34
CA TYR A 6 -13.88 10.43 -6.22
C TYR A 6 -13.40 9.39 -7.22
N GLU A 7 -13.15 9.82 -8.45
CA GLU A 7 -12.48 9.01 -9.47
C GLU A 7 -11.02 9.43 -9.61
N ALA A 8 -10.13 8.45 -9.60
CA ALA A 8 -8.73 8.61 -9.97
C ALA A 8 -8.52 8.35 -11.48
N GLU A 9 -7.35 8.70 -11.99
CA GLU A 9 -6.91 8.26 -13.31
C GLU A 9 -6.89 6.73 -13.38
N PRO A 10 -7.30 6.13 -14.53
CA PRO A 10 -7.45 4.68 -14.62
C PRO A 10 -6.10 3.98 -14.52
N LEU A 11 -5.97 3.06 -13.57
CA LEU A 11 -4.81 2.20 -13.43
C LEU A 11 -5.23 0.73 -13.41
N SER A 12 -4.62 -0.07 -14.27
CA SER A 12 -4.75 -1.51 -14.18
C SER A 12 -3.91 -2.07 -13.02
N ARG A 13 -4.26 -3.26 -12.52
CA ARG A 13 -3.42 -3.94 -11.53
C ARG A 13 -1.99 -4.18 -12.03
N ALA A 14 -1.82 -4.46 -13.33
CA ALA A 14 -0.49 -4.63 -13.92
C ALA A 14 0.34 -3.34 -13.83
N ASN A 15 -0.25 -2.18 -14.16
CA ASN A 15 0.44 -0.90 -14.02
C ASN A 15 0.84 -0.63 -12.55
N ILE A 16 -0.06 -0.91 -11.61
CA ILE A 16 0.21 -0.74 -10.17
C ILE A 16 1.31 -1.69 -9.71
N ARG A 17 1.33 -2.94 -10.18
CA ARG A 17 2.40 -3.92 -9.91
C ARG A 17 3.75 -3.44 -10.40
N ASP A 18 3.83 -2.97 -11.64
CA ASP A 18 5.07 -2.46 -12.21
C ASP A 18 5.56 -1.24 -11.43
N TYR A 19 4.64 -0.35 -11.04
CA TYR A 19 4.95 0.82 -10.23
C TYR A 19 5.49 0.44 -8.85
N ALA A 20 4.80 -0.46 -8.14
CA ALA A 20 5.24 -0.98 -6.84
C ALA A 20 6.61 -1.65 -6.92
N THR A 21 6.86 -2.40 -8.00
CA THR A 21 8.15 -3.06 -8.26
C THR A 21 9.27 -2.04 -8.48
N ASN A 22 9.02 -1.02 -9.26
CA ASN A 22 10.01 0.03 -9.53
C ASN A 22 10.33 0.84 -8.27
N ILE A 23 9.32 1.12 -7.43
CA ILE A 23 9.55 1.77 -6.14
C ILE A 23 10.41 0.88 -5.23
N ARG A 24 10.08 -0.42 -5.09
CA ARG A 24 10.91 -1.35 -4.29
C ARG A 24 12.37 -1.34 -4.75
N ALA A 25 12.62 -1.35 -6.05
CA ALA A 25 13.97 -1.29 -6.60
C ALA A 25 14.64 0.05 -6.29
N ALA A 26 13.95 1.17 -6.47
CA ALA A 26 14.49 2.51 -6.21
C ALA A 26 14.88 2.73 -4.75
N ILE A 27 14.18 2.07 -3.81
CA ILE A 27 14.45 2.18 -2.37
C ILE A 27 15.28 1.01 -1.81
N GLY A 28 15.77 0.10 -2.67
CA GLY A 28 16.68 -0.98 -2.28
C GLY A 28 16.03 -2.21 -1.63
N PHE A 29 14.73 -2.42 -1.83
CA PHE A 29 13.99 -3.58 -1.30
C PHE A 29 13.57 -4.59 -2.38
N ASP A 30 14.17 -4.56 -3.57
CA ASP A 30 13.82 -5.46 -4.68
C ASP A 30 14.15 -6.93 -4.41
N GLN A 31 15.19 -7.21 -3.60
CA GLN A 31 15.64 -8.57 -3.23
C GLN A 31 15.20 -9.00 -1.82
N THR A 32 14.48 -8.17 -1.09
CA THR A 32 14.11 -8.43 0.30
C THR A 32 12.61 -8.70 0.42
N PRO A 33 12.14 -9.88 0.85
CA PRO A 33 10.71 -10.14 1.04
C PRO A 33 10.08 -9.20 2.06
N TYR A 34 10.66 -9.11 3.25
CA TYR A 34 10.15 -8.30 4.35
C TYR A 34 10.62 -6.85 4.26
N ILE A 35 9.70 -5.89 4.34
CA ILE A 35 9.99 -4.45 4.39
C ILE A 35 9.76 -3.97 5.82
N PRO A 36 10.78 -3.49 6.55
CA PRO A 36 10.60 -2.92 7.88
C PRO A 36 9.89 -1.56 7.79
N ILE A 37 8.66 -1.49 8.30
CA ILE A 37 7.81 -0.31 8.13
C ILE A 37 8.36 0.92 8.88
N GLY A 38 8.92 0.73 10.08
CA GLY A 38 9.56 1.83 10.82
C GLY A 38 10.71 2.45 10.01
N ASP A 39 11.65 1.62 9.54
CA ASP A 39 12.78 2.10 8.72
C ASP A 39 12.31 2.78 7.42
N LEU A 40 11.25 2.25 6.81
CA LEU A 40 10.67 2.83 5.60
C LEU A 40 10.18 4.27 5.85
N LEU A 41 9.43 4.49 6.93
CA LEU A 41 8.87 5.80 7.27
C LEU A 41 9.94 6.77 7.78
N GLU A 42 10.84 6.31 8.66
CA GLU A 42 11.78 7.17 9.38
C GLU A 42 13.01 7.53 8.56
N PHE A 43 13.49 6.62 7.70
CA PHE A 43 14.79 6.79 7.04
C PHE A 43 14.70 6.73 5.51
N VAL A 44 13.85 5.86 4.95
CA VAL A 44 13.87 5.61 3.50
C VAL A 44 13.04 6.66 2.75
N LEU A 45 11.77 6.82 3.10
CA LEU A 45 10.88 7.77 2.42
C LEU A 45 11.37 9.23 2.53
N PRO A 46 11.78 9.75 3.71
CA PRO A 46 12.31 11.11 3.78
C PRO A 46 13.55 11.38 2.93
N ARG A 47 14.36 10.34 2.69
CA ARG A 47 15.56 10.46 1.85
C ARG A 47 15.24 10.52 0.36
N VAL A 48 14.20 9.81 -0.10
CA VAL A 48 13.83 9.76 -1.54
C VAL A 48 12.72 10.73 -1.90
N MET A 49 12.01 11.24 -0.89
CA MET A 49 10.93 12.23 -0.99
C MET A 49 11.18 13.35 0.03
N PRO A 50 11.96 14.39 -0.31
CA PRO A 50 12.38 15.41 0.67
C PRO A 50 11.23 16.16 1.36
N ASP A 51 10.09 16.28 0.68
CA ASP A 51 8.89 16.96 1.21
C ASP A 51 7.93 15.98 1.91
N PHE A 52 8.34 14.73 2.08
CA PHE A 52 7.52 13.74 2.77
C PHE A 52 7.45 14.05 4.26
N PHE A 53 6.24 14.21 4.76
CA PHE A 53 5.96 14.37 6.18
C PHE A 53 5.10 13.20 6.69
N TRP A 54 5.39 12.71 7.88
CA TRP A 54 4.53 11.76 8.57
C TRP A 54 4.48 12.05 10.06
N ASP A 55 3.38 11.65 10.70
CA ASP A 55 3.15 11.86 12.13
C ASP A 55 2.28 10.73 12.69
N VAL A 56 2.28 10.60 14.01
CA VAL A 56 1.49 9.60 14.74
C VAL A 56 0.55 10.31 15.71
N TRP A 57 -0.74 10.05 15.54
CA TRP A 57 -1.77 10.64 16.38
C TRP A 57 -2.49 9.59 17.21
N GLU A 58 -2.97 10.01 18.37
CA GLU A 58 -3.73 9.14 19.27
C GLU A 58 -5.12 8.81 18.70
N LYS A 59 -5.69 7.70 19.18
CA LYS A 59 -7.00 7.23 18.74
C LYS A 59 -8.11 8.27 18.94
N GLN A 60 -8.03 9.08 19.99
CA GLN A 60 -9.01 10.14 20.23
C GLN A 60 -8.98 11.22 19.14
N GLN A 61 -7.82 11.50 18.57
CA GLN A 61 -7.64 12.48 17.50
C GLN A 61 -8.06 11.90 16.14
N MET A 62 -7.78 10.61 15.90
CA MET A 62 -8.03 9.92 14.63
C MET A 62 -9.46 9.36 14.50
N GLY A 63 -10.15 9.15 15.63
CA GLY A 63 -11.48 8.55 15.63
C GLY A 63 -11.50 7.15 15.07
N ALA A 64 -12.32 6.91 14.05
CA ALA A 64 -12.42 5.63 13.35
C ALA A 64 -11.33 5.40 12.30
N SER A 65 -10.60 6.45 11.89
CA SER A 65 -9.54 6.33 10.88
C SER A 65 -8.31 5.64 11.45
N HIS A 66 -7.70 4.77 10.67
CA HIS A 66 -6.46 4.05 11.00
C HIS A 66 -5.22 4.76 10.45
N GLY A 67 -5.38 5.45 9.33
CA GLY A 67 -4.42 6.29 8.67
C GLY A 67 -5.12 7.37 7.86
N LEU A 68 -4.41 8.39 7.45
CA LEU A 68 -4.86 9.47 6.60
C LEU A 68 -3.70 9.91 5.71
N ALA A 69 -3.85 9.75 4.41
CA ALA A 69 -2.92 10.29 3.43
C ALA A 69 -3.43 11.63 2.89
N ASN A 70 -2.54 12.59 2.75
CA ASN A 70 -2.83 13.84 2.06
C ASN A 70 -1.84 14.07 0.92
N PRO A 71 -2.21 13.74 -0.33
CA PRO A 71 -1.36 13.93 -1.50
C PRO A 71 -0.98 15.39 -1.79
N ASP A 72 -1.81 16.36 -1.36
CA ASP A 72 -1.55 17.78 -1.59
C ASP A 72 -0.39 18.31 -0.74
N THR A 73 -0.23 17.76 0.45
CA THR A 73 0.83 18.13 1.40
C THR A 73 1.93 17.08 1.51
N ASN A 74 1.88 16.04 0.68
CA ASN A 74 2.80 14.90 0.69
C ASN A 74 2.96 14.28 2.09
N SER A 75 1.84 14.09 2.81
CA SER A 75 1.86 13.67 4.21
C SER A 75 1.00 12.46 4.51
N VAL A 76 1.43 11.68 5.53
CA VAL A 76 0.71 10.53 6.08
C VAL A 76 0.60 10.69 7.59
N ILE A 77 -0.61 10.62 8.12
CA ILE A 77 -0.86 10.57 9.57
C ILE A 77 -1.31 9.15 9.91
N LEU A 78 -0.68 8.53 10.87
CA LEU A 78 -0.99 7.18 11.32
C LEU A 78 -1.56 7.21 12.74
N ARG A 79 -2.52 6.34 13.01
CA ARG A 79 -2.97 6.13 14.38
C ARG A 79 -1.91 5.34 15.15
N ASN A 80 -1.64 5.74 16.39
CA ASN A 80 -0.55 5.22 17.21
C ASN A 80 -0.55 3.69 17.33
N ASP A 81 -1.69 3.07 17.57
CA ASP A 81 -1.79 1.61 17.65
C ASP A 81 -1.46 0.91 16.33
N VAL A 82 -1.80 1.53 15.18
CA VAL A 82 -1.48 1.02 13.84
C VAL A 82 0.02 1.15 13.56
N TYR A 83 0.63 2.29 13.88
CA TYR A 83 2.08 2.48 13.73
C TYR A 83 2.87 1.47 14.57
N VAL A 84 2.54 1.35 15.86
CA VAL A 84 3.18 0.39 16.77
C VAL A 84 2.98 -1.04 16.29
N GLY A 85 1.75 -1.41 15.87
CA GLY A 85 1.46 -2.73 15.33
C GLY A 85 2.26 -3.02 14.05
N ALA A 86 2.38 -2.06 13.15
CA ALA A 86 3.14 -2.20 11.91
C ALA A 86 4.64 -2.41 12.17
N CYS A 87 5.23 -1.66 13.11
CA CYS A 87 6.62 -1.84 13.54
C CYS A 87 6.85 -3.20 14.20
N ASN A 88 5.87 -3.72 14.93
CA ASN A 88 5.89 -5.04 15.56
C ASN A 88 5.51 -6.20 14.61
N GLY A 89 5.36 -5.94 13.31
CA GLY A 89 5.11 -6.97 12.31
C GLY A 89 3.65 -7.43 12.19
N VAL A 90 2.69 -6.70 12.77
CA VAL A 90 1.25 -7.00 12.60
C VAL A 90 0.85 -6.76 11.14
N GLY A 91 0.61 -7.83 10.39
CA GLY A 91 0.42 -7.80 8.94
C GLY A 91 -0.74 -6.91 8.46
N ARG A 92 -1.81 -6.77 9.27
CA ARG A 92 -2.92 -5.85 8.97
C ARG A 92 -2.46 -4.39 9.05
N ASP A 93 -1.73 -4.05 10.12
CA ASP A 93 -1.31 -2.67 10.35
C ASP A 93 -0.24 -2.25 9.34
N ARG A 94 0.68 -3.17 9.00
CA ARG A 94 1.64 -3.00 7.89
C ARG A 94 0.93 -2.72 6.57
N PHE A 95 -0.15 -3.46 6.28
CA PHE A 95 -0.96 -3.25 5.09
C PHE A 95 -1.62 -1.86 5.11
N THR A 96 -2.16 -1.43 6.26
CA THR A 96 -2.76 -0.09 6.42
C THR A 96 -1.73 1.00 6.13
N VAL A 97 -0.52 0.93 6.69
CA VAL A 97 0.52 1.94 6.42
C VAL A 97 0.86 2.02 4.92
N ILE A 98 1.06 0.87 4.26
CA ILE A 98 1.38 0.87 2.82
C ILE A 98 0.19 1.29 1.96
N HIS A 99 -1.04 1.06 2.41
CA HIS A 99 -2.24 1.57 1.75
C HIS A 99 -2.26 3.12 1.74
N GLU A 100 -1.96 3.77 2.88
CA GLU A 100 -1.86 5.24 2.95
C GLU A 100 -0.70 5.77 2.07
N ILE A 101 0.44 5.10 2.08
CA ILE A 101 1.54 5.41 1.16
C ILE A 101 1.09 5.21 -0.31
N GLY A 102 0.27 4.22 -0.59
CA GLY A 102 -0.35 3.99 -1.90
C GLY A 102 -1.18 5.18 -2.36
N HIS A 103 -2.03 5.73 -1.49
CA HIS A 103 -2.77 6.97 -1.79
C HIS A 103 -1.82 8.11 -2.13
N LEU A 104 -0.78 8.29 -1.33
CA LEU A 104 0.19 9.34 -1.53
C LEU A 104 0.91 9.24 -2.89
N LEU A 105 1.39 8.04 -3.23
CA LEU A 105 2.21 7.80 -4.41
C LEU A 105 1.41 7.71 -5.72
N LEU A 106 0.19 7.15 -5.65
CA LEU A 106 -0.67 6.99 -6.83
C LEU A 106 -1.51 8.24 -7.10
N HIS A 107 -1.84 9.00 -6.07
CA HIS A 107 -2.80 10.09 -6.13
C HIS A 107 -2.16 11.47 -5.85
N HIS A 108 -0.89 11.62 -6.12
CA HIS A 108 -0.19 12.91 -5.99
C HIS A 108 -0.78 13.94 -6.98
N LYS A 109 -0.93 15.20 -6.54
CA LYS A 109 -1.58 16.30 -7.27
C LYS A 109 -1.06 16.52 -8.71
N ASP A 110 0.21 16.20 -8.98
CA ASP A 110 0.80 16.33 -10.31
C ASP A 110 0.36 15.20 -11.27
N ARG A 111 -0.28 14.16 -10.76
CA ARG A 111 -0.80 13.01 -11.51
C ARG A 111 -2.32 12.89 -11.48
N LEU A 112 -3.00 13.78 -10.72
CA LEU A 112 -4.41 13.63 -10.44
C LEU A 112 -5.24 14.81 -10.92
N SER A 113 -6.29 14.43 -11.56
CA SER A 113 -7.58 15.05 -11.32
C SER A 113 -8.45 14.02 -10.58
N LEU A 114 -8.50 14.06 -9.25
CA LEU A 114 -9.62 13.46 -8.53
C LEU A 114 -10.88 14.19 -8.98
N ARG A 115 -11.61 13.57 -9.91
CA ARG A 115 -12.87 14.11 -10.37
C ARG A 115 -13.98 13.58 -9.48
N ARG A 116 -14.93 14.44 -9.18
CA ARG A 116 -16.16 14.01 -8.51
C ARG A 116 -16.86 12.99 -9.40
N ALA A 117 -17.03 11.78 -8.90
CA ALA A 117 -17.69 10.71 -9.64
C ALA A 117 -19.19 11.02 -9.79
N VAL A 118 -19.74 10.73 -10.96
CA VAL A 118 -21.18 10.68 -11.18
C VAL A 118 -21.59 9.22 -11.01
N GLY A 119 -21.94 8.84 -9.77
CA GLY A 119 -22.22 7.46 -9.39
C GLY A 119 -20.97 6.71 -8.90
N LYS A 120 -21.10 5.39 -8.68
CA LYS A 120 -20.00 4.57 -8.20
C LYS A 120 -18.90 4.45 -9.27
N PRO A 121 -17.63 4.80 -8.96
CA PRO A 121 -16.55 4.73 -9.94
C PRO A 121 -16.32 3.30 -10.42
N LYS A 122 -15.79 3.16 -11.63
CA LYS A 122 -15.31 1.86 -12.13
C LYS A 122 -14.12 1.43 -11.28
N VAL A 123 -13.99 0.13 -11.01
CA VAL A 123 -13.00 -0.43 -10.10
C VAL A 123 -11.58 0.10 -10.35
N TYR A 124 -11.15 0.19 -11.60
CA TYR A 124 -9.83 0.69 -11.97
C TYR A 124 -9.67 2.22 -11.88
N ARG A 125 -10.73 2.96 -11.52
CA ARG A 125 -10.76 4.39 -11.19
C ARG A 125 -11.07 4.67 -9.72
N ASP A 126 -11.30 3.63 -8.94
CA ASP A 126 -11.55 3.74 -7.51
C ASP A 126 -10.21 3.90 -6.76
N PRO A 127 -9.97 5.07 -6.11
CA PRO A 127 -8.72 5.32 -5.38
C PRO A 127 -8.45 4.29 -4.28
N GLU A 128 -9.50 3.85 -3.60
CA GLU A 128 -9.40 2.84 -2.54
C GLU A 128 -8.95 1.48 -3.08
N TRP A 129 -9.52 1.08 -4.22
CA TRP A 129 -9.09 -0.14 -4.88
C TRP A 129 -7.64 -0.03 -5.37
N GLN A 130 -7.24 1.12 -5.93
CA GLN A 130 -5.87 1.34 -6.38
C GLN A 130 -4.87 1.27 -5.22
N ALA A 131 -5.16 1.94 -4.10
CA ALA A 131 -4.32 1.90 -2.90
C ALA A 131 -4.23 0.48 -2.30
N ASN A 132 -5.36 -0.25 -2.26
CA ASN A 132 -5.37 -1.66 -1.83
C ASN A 132 -4.54 -2.56 -2.76
N CYS A 133 -4.64 -2.37 -4.08
CA CYS A 133 -3.80 -3.08 -5.04
C CYS A 133 -2.33 -2.77 -4.82
N PHE A 134 -1.98 -1.49 -4.65
CA PHE A 134 -0.61 -1.07 -4.40
C PHE A 134 -0.05 -1.73 -3.14
N ALA A 135 -0.79 -1.69 -2.03
CA ALA A 135 -0.35 -2.31 -0.78
C ALA A 135 -0.07 -3.82 -0.94
N GLY A 136 -0.94 -4.55 -1.64
CA GLY A 136 -0.74 -5.96 -1.92
C GLY A 136 0.48 -6.24 -2.80
N GLU A 137 0.63 -5.53 -3.91
CA GLU A 137 1.73 -5.69 -4.87
C GLU A 137 3.08 -5.21 -4.30
N PHE A 138 3.06 -4.17 -3.44
CA PHE A 138 4.25 -3.65 -2.79
C PHE A 138 4.74 -4.56 -1.66
N LEU A 139 3.84 -5.04 -0.78
CA LEU A 139 4.23 -5.92 0.32
C LEU A 139 4.59 -7.33 -0.17
N VAL A 140 3.85 -7.90 -1.13
CA VAL A 140 4.13 -9.23 -1.68
C VAL A 140 4.67 -9.09 -3.09
N SER A 141 6.00 -9.08 -3.22
CA SER A 141 6.66 -8.91 -4.51
C SER A 141 6.42 -10.09 -5.44
N HIS A 142 5.90 -9.83 -6.64
CA HIS A 142 5.72 -10.86 -7.67
C HIS A 142 7.05 -11.46 -8.17
N LYS A 143 8.17 -10.72 -8.05
CA LYS A 143 9.50 -11.19 -8.42
C LYS A 143 10.06 -12.21 -7.42
N LEU A 144 9.66 -12.12 -6.16
CA LEU A 144 10.17 -12.96 -5.08
C LEU A 144 9.24 -14.10 -4.70
N VAL A 145 7.94 -13.99 -5.01
CA VAL A 145 6.90 -14.90 -4.53
C VAL A 145 7.13 -16.36 -4.93
N ASN A 146 7.76 -16.61 -6.07
CA ASN A 146 8.03 -17.97 -6.55
C ASN A 146 9.14 -18.70 -5.78
N GLN A 147 9.85 -18.03 -4.87
CA GLN A 147 10.77 -18.64 -3.92
C GLN A 147 10.04 -19.42 -2.81
N PHE A 148 8.74 -19.18 -2.64
CA PHE A 148 7.90 -19.74 -1.57
C PHE A 148 6.88 -20.73 -2.15
N HIS A 149 6.54 -21.79 -1.39
CA HIS A 149 5.77 -22.92 -1.90
C HIS A 149 4.30 -22.89 -1.53
N ASN A 150 3.94 -22.16 -0.49
CA ASN A 150 2.58 -22.12 0.06
C ASN A 150 2.26 -20.79 0.74
N VAL A 151 1.00 -20.62 1.12
CA VAL A 151 0.50 -19.40 1.75
C VAL A 151 1.16 -19.09 3.10
N LEU A 152 1.54 -20.13 3.87
CA LEU A 152 2.18 -19.94 5.18
C LEU A 152 3.59 -19.35 5.04
N GLU A 153 4.34 -19.83 4.07
CA GLU A 153 5.67 -19.29 3.77
C GLU A 153 5.58 -17.83 3.29
N VAL A 154 4.63 -17.51 2.41
CA VAL A 154 4.41 -16.14 1.94
C VAL A 154 3.96 -15.24 3.09
N TRP A 155 3.01 -15.67 3.91
CA TRP A 155 2.58 -14.95 5.10
C TRP A 155 3.76 -14.59 6.02
N SER A 156 4.59 -15.58 6.35
CA SER A 156 5.73 -15.42 7.25
C SER A 156 6.83 -14.55 6.63
N ALA A 157 7.22 -14.83 5.38
CA ALA A 157 8.34 -14.16 4.73
C ALA A 157 8.06 -12.68 4.41
N PHE A 158 6.85 -12.35 4.01
CA PHE A 158 6.48 -10.96 3.64
C PHE A 158 5.88 -10.17 4.82
N GLY A 159 5.55 -10.82 5.93
CA GLY A 159 4.97 -10.16 7.11
C GLY A 159 3.60 -9.52 6.82
N VAL A 160 2.77 -10.17 6.01
CA VAL A 160 1.39 -9.75 5.71
C VAL A 160 0.39 -10.56 6.53
N SER A 161 -0.89 -10.20 6.55
CA SER A 161 -1.90 -11.07 7.14
C SER A 161 -2.11 -12.32 6.30
N MET A 162 -2.58 -13.42 6.91
CA MET A 162 -2.90 -14.66 6.21
C MET A 162 -3.94 -14.43 5.09
N ASP A 163 -4.92 -13.56 5.33
CA ASP A 163 -5.92 -13.20 4.34
C ASP A 163 -5.33 -12.42 3.17
N ALA A 164 -4.43 -11.47 3.45
CA ALA A 164 -3.71 -10.73 2.41
C ALA A 164 -2.82 -11.66 1.58
N ALA A 165 -2.09 -12.59 2.20
CA ALA A 165 -1.29 -13.58 1.50
C ALA A 165 -2.14 -14.45 0.55
N ARG A 166 -3.28 -14.97 1.03
CA ARG A 166 -4.21 -15.77 0.20
C ARG A 166 -4.77 -14.97 -0.98
N LYS A 167 -5.22 -13.74 -0.73
CA LYS A 167 -5.76 -12.88 -1.79
C LYS A 167 -4.72 -12.57 -2.85
N GLN A 168 -3.50 -12.23 -2.43
CA GLN A 168 -2.43 -11.87 -3.35
C GLN A 168 -1.97 -13.09 -4.19
N LEU A 169 -1.81 -14.26 -3.57
CA LEU A 169 -1.47 -15.49 -4.30
C LEU A 169 -2.56 -15.90 -5.30
N LYS A 170 -3.84 -15.75 -4.95
CA LYS A 170 -4.95 -15.98 -5.87
C LYS A 170 -4.87 -15.06 -7.09
N GLU A 171 -4.55 -13.79 -6.90
CA GLU A 171 -4.39 -12.85 -8.01
C GLU A 171 -3.14 -13.17 -8.85
N PHE A 172 -2.05 -13.56 -8.24
CA PHE A 172 -0.85 -14.01 -8.95
C PHE A 172 -1.08 -15.27 -9.77
N ALA A 173 -1.82 -16.24 -9.22
CA ALA A 173 -2.18 -17.47 -9.94
C ALA A 173 -3.04 -17.18 -11.17
N LYS A 174 -4.04 -16.30 -11.06
CA LYS A 174 -4.87 -15.88 -12.22
C LYS A 174 -4.04 -15.26 -13.36
N ASN A 175 -2.94 -14.62 -13.04
CA ASN A 175 -2.07 -13.94 -14.00
C ASN A 175 -0.85 -14.80 -14.40
N GLY A 176 -0.80 -16.08 -14.01
CA GLY A 176 0.30 -16.99 -14.33
C GLY A 176 1.63 -16.66 -13.65
N ILE A 177 1.61 -15.79 -12.63
CA ILE A 177 2.79 -15.34 -11.89
C ILE A 177 3.21 -16.40 -10.85
N TRP A 178 2.23 -17.00 -10.17
CA TRP A 178 2.45 -18.03 -9.16
C TRP A 178 1.78 -19.33 -9.60
N GLN A 179 2.54 -20.44 -9.66
CA GLN A 179 2.11 -21.69 -10.28
C GLN A 179 2.31 -22.91 -9.36
N LYS A 180 2.09 -22.74 -8.05
CA LYS A 180 2.30 -23.81 -7.05
C LYS A 180 1.01 -24.18 -6.34
#